data_52776e69acd6fa0872d9ef3db11fe868
#
_entry.id   52776e69acd6fa0872d9ef3db11fe868
#
_cell.length_a   1.000
_cell.length_b   1.000
_cell.length_c   1.000
_cell.angle_alpha   90.00
_cell.angle_beta   90.00
_cell.angle_gamma   90.00
#
_symmetry.space_group_name_H-M   'P 1'
#
loop_
_entity.id
_entity.type
_entity.pdbx_description
1 polymer ?
#
loop_
_entity_poly.entity_id
_entity_poly.type
_entity_poly.pdbx_seq_one_letter_code
_entity_poly.pdbx_strand_id
1 'polypeptide(L)' 'MILRNCKIYLEKVFSYQEAGRIQTIRKYGQLLKEEYREDGIYVEAYVPTELYAGLMR' A
#
# COMPACT_ATOMS: atom_id res chain seq x y z
N MET A 1 9.83 12.04 -20.09
CA MET A 1 8.91 11.76 -19.98
C MET A 1 8.45 11.35 -18.87
N ILE A 2 7.48 11.33 -18.55
CA ILE A 2 7.02 11.03 -17.45
C ILE A 2 6.09 10.02 -17.44
N LEU A 3 6.18 9.07 -16.62
CA LEU A 3 5.32 8.06 -16.56
C LEU A 3 4.49 8.24 -15.50
N ARG A 4 3.62 9.14 -15.48
CA ARG A 4 2.90 9.36 -14.45
C ARG A 4 1.94 8.40 -14.11
N ASN A 5 1.35 7.66 -14.58
CA ASN A 5 0.31 6.77 -14.17
C ASN A 5 0.79 5.38 -13.95
N CYS A 6 2.06 5.22 -13.70
CA CYS A 6 2.58 3.94 -13.39
C CYS A 6 2.21 3.56 -12.00
N LYS A 7 1.50 2.46 -11.83
CA LYS A 7 1.14 1.96 -10.52
C LYS A 7 1.76 0.61 -10.32
N ILE A 8 2.11 0.32 -9.09
CA ILE A 8 2.78 -0.92 -8.76
C ILE A 8 1.86 -1.74 -7.88
N TYR A 9 1.73 -3.01 -8.20
CA TYR A 9 0.93 -3.92 -7.38
C TYR A 9 1.73 -4.24 -6.13
N LEU A 10 1.07 -4.14 -5.00
CA LEU A 10 1.70 -4.32 -3.72
C LEU A 10 0.97 -5.37 -2.90
N GLU A 11 1.71 -6.31 -2.33
CA GLU A 11 1.15 -7.26 -1.39
C GLU A 11 2.05 -7.18 -0.18
N LYS A 12 1.52 -6.86 0.96
CA LYS A 12 2.32 -6.72 2.15
C LYS A 12 1.49 -6.87 3.40
N VAL A 13 2.11 -7.39 4.46
CA VAL A 13 1.47 -7.44 5.76
C VAL A 13 2.05 -6.29 6.57
N PHE A 14 1.19 -5.40 7.04
CA PHE A 14 1.61 -4.28 7.87
C PHE A 14 1.27 -4.59 9.31
N SER A 15 2.10 -4.15 10.23
CA SER A 15 1.76 -4.31 11.63
C SER A 15 0.60 -3.38 11.97
N TYR A 16 -0.08 -3.64 13.06
CA TYR A 16 -1.19 -2.79 13.45
C TYR A 16 -0.73 -1.37 13.76
N GLN A 17 0.53 -1.20 14.12
CA GLN A 17 1.04 0.12 14.38
C GLN A 17 1.23 0.91 13.10
N GLU A 18 1.22 0.24 11.97
CA GLU A 18 1.40 0.89 10.69
C GLU A 18 0.09 1.12 9.95
N ALA A 19 -1.00 1.10 10.67
CA ALA A 19 -2.31 1.28 10.02
C ALA A 19 -2.40 2.60 9.26
N GLY A 20 -1.67 3.61 9.68
CA GLY A 20 -1.67 4.89 8.97
C GLY A 20 -1.15 4.76 7.54
N ARG A 21 -0.25 3.82 7.29
CA ARG A 21 0.26 3.62 5.94
C ARG A 21 -0.82 3.06 5.05
N ILE A 22 -1.70 2.23 5.60
CA ILE A 22 -2.80 1.67 4.83
C ILE A 22 -3.77 2.76 4.43
N GLN A 23 -4.00 3.74 5.30
CA GLN A 23 -4.87 4.84 4.95
C GLN A 23 -4.25 5.67 3.83
N THR A 24 -2.94 5.83 3.83
CA THR A 24 -2.26 6.53 2.77
C THR A 24 -2.43 5.79 1.45
N ILE A 25 -2.34 4.46 1.47
CA ILE A 25 -2.55 3.67 0.28
C ILE A 25 -3.97 3.85 -0.22
N ARG A 26 -4.93 3.87 0.68
CA ARG A 26 -6.32 4.03 0.29
C ARG A 26 -6.56 5.41 -0.32
N LYS A 27 -5.86 6.41 0.18
CA LYS A 27 -6.05 7.76 -0.29
C LYS A 27 -5.40 8.01 -1.65
N TYR A 28 -4.18 7.53 -1.84
CA TYR A 28 -3.44 7.82 -3.05
C TYR A 28 -3.36 6.68 -4.06
N GLY A 29 -3.67 5.49 -3.65
CA GLY A 29 -3.66 4.33 -4.54
C GLY A 29 -5.04 3.69 -4.59
N GLN A 30 -5.06 2.40 -4.90
CA GLN A 30 -6.31 1.67 -4.94
C GLN A 30 -6.16 0.43 -4.10
N LEU A 31 -6.93 0.34 -3.02
CA LEU A 31 -6.88 -0.80 -2.13
C LEU A 31 -7.77 -1.90 -2.69
N LEU A 32 -7.19 -3.06 -2.95
CA LEU A 32 -7.92 -4.17 -3.52
C LEU A 32 -8.41 -5.13 -2.45
N LYS A 33 -7.60 -5.37 -1.43
CA LYS A 33 -7.97 -6.30 -0.39
C LYS A 33 -7.32 -5.91 0.91
N GLU A 34 -8.02 -6.12 2.01
CA GLU A 34 -7.51 -5.79 3.31
C GLU A 34 -7.99 -6.88 4.24
N GLU A 35 -7.09 -7.60 4.89
CA GLU A 35 -7.46 -8.70 5.72
C GLU A 35 -6.77 -8.56 7.07
N TYR A 36 -7.53 -8.52 8.15
CA TYR A 36 -6.96 -8.37 9.48
C TYR A 36 -6.64 -9.74 10.06
N ARG A 37 -5.39 -9.93 10.42
CA ARG A 37 -4.90 -11.20 10.95
C ARG A 37 -4.28 -10.97 12.31
N GLU A 38 -3.93 -12.05 12.98
CA GLU A 38 -3.32 -11.93 14.29
C GLU A 38 -1.99 -11.22 14.23
N ASP A 39 -1.21 -11.46 13.19
CA ASP A 39 0.11 -10.88 13.11
C ASP A 39 0.16 -9.59 12.34
N GLY A 40 -0.96 -9.08 11.90
CA GLY A 40 -0.96 -7.82 11.18
C GLY A 40 -2.11 -7.72 10.22
N ILE A 41 -2.00 -6.77 9.28
CA ILE A 41 -3.03 -6.51 8.31
C ILE A 41 -2.46 -6.81 6.93
N TYR A 42 -3.02 -7.79 6.26
CA TYR A 42 -2.57 -8.16 4.92
C TYR A 42 -3.27 -7.24 3.92
N VAL A 43 -2.51 -6.63 3.03
CA VAL A 43 -3.04 -5.66 2.11
C VAL A 43 -2.59 -5.97 0.68
N GLU A 44 -3.52 -5.88 -0.26
CA GLU A 44 -3.22 -5.97 -1.69
C GLU A 44 -3.70 -4.67 -2.30
N ALA A 45 -2.84 -3.97 -2.97
CA ALA A 45 -3.20 -2.65 -3.49
C ALA A 45 -2.31 -2.25 -4.66
N TYR A 46 -2.81 -1.28 -5.44
CA TYR A 46 -1.99 -0.63 -6.45
C TYR A 46 -1.64 0.73 -5.91
N VAL A 47 -0.37 1.09 -5.97
CA VAL A 47 0.08 2.38 -5.46
C VAL A 47 0.96 3.06 -6.51
N PRO A 48 1.03 4.40 -6.49
CA PRO A 48 1.93 5.10 -7.37
C PRO A 48 3.37 4.76 -7.04
N THR A 49 4.24 4.85 -8.02
CA THR A 49 5.64 4.52 -7.84
C THR A 49 6.27 5.30 -6.71
N GLU A 50 5.95 6.56 -6.58
CA GLU A 50 6.52 7.38 -5.54
C GLU A 50 6.11 6.91 -4.16
N LEU A 51 4.87 6.51 -4.02
CA LEU A 51 4.39 6.03 -2.75
C LEU A 51 5.01 4.69 -2.42
N TYR A 52 5.14 3.84 -3.43
CA TYR A 52 5.73 2.52 -3.23
C TYR A 52 7.15 2.66 -2.68
N ALA A 53 7.93 3.55 -3.23
CA ALA A 53 9.29 3.74 -2.77
C ALA A 53 9.31 4.16 -1.29
N GLY A 54 8.38 5.00 -0.89
CA GLY A 54 8.30 5.41 0.50
C GLY A 54 7.87 4.29 1.43
N LEU A 55 6.95 3.45 0.98
CA LEU A 55 6.45 2.37 1.82
C LEU A 55 7.48 1.26 2.00
N MET A 56 8.30 1.04 1.00
CA MET A 56 9.26 -0.05 1.07
C MET A 56 10.61 0.37 1.60
N ARG A 57 10.76 1.60 2.00
CA ARG A 57 12.00 2.10 2.48
C ARG A 57 12.39 1.56 3.84
#